data_b2e52085f43e8dd00e6c556174bda68b
#
_entry.id   b2e52085f43e8dd00e6c556174bda68b
#
_cell.length_a   1.000
_cell.length_b   1.000
_cell.length_c   1.000
_cell.angle_alpha   90.00
_cell.angle_beta   90.00
_cell.angle_gamma   90.00
#
_symmetry.space_group_name_H-M   'P 1'
#
loop_
_entity.id
_entity.type
_entity.pdbx_description
1 polymer ?
#
loop_
_entity_poly.entity_id
_entity_poly.type
_entity_poly.pdbx_seq_one_letter_code
_entity_poly.pdbx_strand_id
1 'polypeptide(L)'
;MTKKQNQPGRAPGILAAGAAVQLLTGIPAAWGVFQRPVMQEYGFTRAQATMAFALLVAGYGVGCAIGGFLQDARGPRCAAGVGTGLLGAAFLLAALAPAGNAPLFLLVYSVPAGVGSAFLAPAVLACVQKWYAGRKGLATGVTGAAMGLSGAFLTLFVRGVGGRWGMRVCFAALGAVVLAVCGAGAAVLHNPPAAPSVPAPAGGLPPRAMLRTPQYKLCAAGVALAAPPVLLFSPDILTLAAGRGLPEAFAPLCVVLGSASSAAGRLLCPAASDRLGRKTVSYGVYLGLGAGSLLFAWAGGWAFAAAYALLTFFYSGGAAVQPAFNTDLFGLRHAGVNYGFLALGMSAGSLLSYAGSQLLPLPARHAAAVACAAGGLACFAVVKPLCQNGTRVAKGGGGR
;
A
#
# COMPACT_ATOMS: atom_id res chain seq x y z
N MET A 1 -8.96 -41.25 -4.24
CA MET A 1 -7.93 -40.63 -5.11
C MET A 1 -8.62 -39.69 -6.07
N THR A 2 -8.88 -38.45 -5.68
CA THR A 2 -9.54 -37.43 -6.50
C THR A 2 -8.46 -36.65 -7.25
N LYS A 3 -8.43 -36.82 -8.58
CA LYS A 3 -7.57 -36.05 -9.49
C LYS A 3 -7.78 -34.56 -9.24
N LYS A 4 -6.75 -33.87 -8.70
CA LYS A 4 -6.64 -32.42 -8.69
C LYS A 4 -6.73 -31.91 -10.12
N GLN A 5 -7.87 -31.36 -10.51
CA GLN A 5 -7.98 -30.54 -11.72
C GLN A 5 -7.26 -29.20 -11.49
N ASN A 6 -5.95 -29.24 -11.33
CA ASN A 6 -5.11 -28.08 -11.60
C ASN A 6 -5.05 -27.95 -13.12
N GLN A 7 -5.52 -26.84 -13.66
CA GLN A 7 -5.14 -26.41 -15.01
C GLN A 7 -3.77 -25.72 -14.89
N PRO A 8 -2.64 -26.44 -15.01
CA PRO A 8 -1.32 -25.91 -14.69
C PRO A 8 -0.86 -24.81 -15.67
N GLY A 9 -1.50 -24.68 -16.82
CA GLY A 9 -1.12 -23.70 -17.85
C GLY A 9 -1.63 -22.26 -17.62
N ARG A 10 -2.70 -22.04 -16.82
CA ARG A 10 -3.28 -20.69 -16.63
C ARG A 10 -2.77 -19.94 -15.40
N ALA A 11 -2.36 -20.65 -14.37
CA ALA A 11 -1.91 -20.04 -13.12
C ALA A 11 -0.70 -19.09 -13.28
N PRO A 12 0.37 -19.43 -14.04
CA PRO A 12 1.48 -18.53 -14.29
C PRO A 12 1.07 -17.24 -15.00
N GLY A 13 0.15 -17.33 -15.98
CA GLY A 13 -0.36 -16.16 -16.70
C GLY A 13 -1.13 -15.20 -15.79
N ILE A 14 -1.94 -15.74 -14.86
CA ILE A 14 -2.67 -14.92 -13.87
C ILE A 14 -1.71 -14.28 -12.88
N LEU A 15 -0.66 -14.97 -12.44
CA LEU A 15 0.35 -14.40 -11.57
C LEU A 15 1.13 -13.27 -12.28
N ALA A 16 1.53 -13.48 -13.52
CA ALA A 16 2.24 -12.47 -14.32
C ALA A 16 1.34 -11.25 -14.59
N ALA A 17 0.09 -11.45 -14.99
CA ALA A 17 -0.88 -10.36 -15.16
C ALA A 17 -1.12 -9.61 -13.84
N GLY A 18 -1.27 -10.34 -12.73
CA GLY A 18 -1.41 -9.76 -11.41
C GLY A 18 -0.19 -8.93 -11.00
N ALA A 19 1.03 -9.41 -11.26
CA ALA A 19 2.26 -8.67 -10.99
C ALA A 19 2.37 -7.40 -11.85
N ALA A 20 2.02 -7.48 -13.14
CA ALA A 20 2.02 -6.31 -14.03
C ALA A 20 1.02 -5.24 -13.57
N VAL A 21 -0.20 -5.63 -13.18
CA VAL A 21 -1.18 -4.70 -12.60
C VAL A 21 -0.66 -4.09 -11.31
N GLN A 22 -0.11 -4.89 -10.40
CA GLN A 22 0.41 -4.41 -9.11
C GLN A 22 1.58 -3.43 -9.28
N LEU A 23 2.41 -3.61 -10.31
CA LEU A 23 3.49 -2.68 -10.63
C LEU A 23 2.96 -1.25 -10.90
N LEU A 24 1.75 -1.11 -11.46
CA LEU A 24 1.16 0.18 -11.77
C LEU A 24 0.33 0.77 -10.61
N THR A 25 -0.03 -0.03 -9.61
CA THR A 25 -0.87 0.43 -8.48
C THR A 25 -0.09 1.13 -7.36
N GLY A 26 1.23 1.05 -7.35
CA GLY A 26 2.09 1.65 -6.31
C GLY A 26 2.39 3.14 -6.49
N ILE A 27 1.52 3.88 -7.16
CA ILE A 27 1.65 5.33 -7.45
C ILE A 27 2.02 6.18 -6.23
N PRO A 28 1.46 5.96 -5.02
CA PRO A 28 1.83 6.74 -3.85
C PRO A 28 3.34 6.74 -3.55
N ALA A 29 4.02 5.65 -3.84
CA ALA A 29 5.46 5.53 -3.59
C ALA A 29 6.31 6.42 -4.50
N ALA A 30 5.80 6.79 -5.66
CA ALA A 30 6.52 7.58 -6.66
C ALA A 30 6.23 9.08 -6.60
N TRP A 31 5.30 9.55 -5.76
CA TRP A 31 4.89 10.96 -5.73
C TRP A 31 6.06 11.95 -5.56
N GLY A 32 7.06 11.58 -4.79
CA GLY A 32 8.26 12.41 -4.63
C GLY A 32 8.97 12.75 -5.95
N VAL A 33 8.82 11.91 -6.97
CA VAL A 33 9.36 12.17 -8.33
C VAL A 33 8.44 13.09 -9.13
N PHE A 34 7.12 12.99 -8.93
CA PHE A 34 6.13 13.83 -9.59
C PHE A 34 6.08 15.25 -9.01
N GLN A 35 6.35 15.42 -7.73
CA GLN A 35 6.07 16.66 -7.01
C GLN A 35 6.69 17.89 -7.65
N ARG A 36 8.01 17.89 -7.87
CA ARG A 36 8.71 19.04 -8.48
C ARG A 36 8.22 19.33 -9.89
N PRO A 37 8.18 18.37 -10.84
CA PRO A 37 7.66 18.62 -12.18
C PRO A 37 6.21 19.09 -12.21
N VAL A 38 5.34 18.56 -11.34
CA VAL A 38 3.95 19.01 -11.23
C VAL A 38 3.87 20.46 -10.74
N MET A 39 4.66 20.83 -9.73
CA MET A 39 4.73 22.22 -9.27
C MET A 39 5.15 23.17 -10.38
N GLN A 40 6.14 22.79 -11.19
CA GLN A 40 6.66 23.61 -12.27
C GLN A 40 5.65 23.75 -13.44
N GLU A 41 5.06 22.66 -13.89
CA GLU A 41 4.19 22.67 -15.08
C GLU A 41 2.77 23.14 -14.79
N TYR A 42 2.24 22.83 -13.60
CA TYR A 42 0.87 23.25 -13.21
C TYR A 42 0.83 24.50 -12.32
N GLY A 43 2.00 25.06 -11.93
CA GLY A 43 2.07 26.25 -11.10
C GLY A 43 1.60 26.04 -9.66
N PHE A 44 1.76 24.83 -9.11
CA PHE A 44 1.28 24.51 -7.77
C PHE A 44 2.28 24.93 -6.69
N THR A 45 1.74 25.37 -5.57
CA THR A 45 2.53 25.53 -4.35
C THR A 45 2.94 24.18 -3.79
N ARG A 46 3.98 24.16 -2.94
CA ARG A 46 4.42 22.95 -2.24
C ARG A 46 3.27 22.34 -1.40
N ALA A 47 2.47 23.18 -0.74
CA ALA A 47 1.33 22.72 0.05
C ALA A 47 0.28 22.00 -0.82
N GLN A 48 -0.06 22.54 -2.00
CA GLN A 48 -0.98 21.93 -2.95
C GLN A 48 -0.45 20.60 -3.49
N ALA A 49 0.84 20.53 -3.84
CA ALA A 49 1.46 19.30 -4.33
C ALA A 49 1.55 18.22 -3.22
N THR A 50 1.81 18.61 -1.98
CA THR A 50 1.79 17.68 -0.83
C THR A 50 0.35 17.22 -0.52
N MET A 51 -0.65 18.11 -0.65
CA MET A 51 -2.06 17.74 -0.52
C MET A 51 -2.47 16.70 -1.58
N ALA A 52 -1.96 16.81 -2.81
CA ALA A 52 -2.23 15.84 -3.86
C ALA A 52 -1.82 14.43 -3.44
N PHE A 53 -0.64 14.29 -2.84
CA PHE A 53 -0.18 13.01 -2.30
C PHE A 53 -1.03 12.52 -1.12
N ALA A 54 -1.34 13.42 -0.19
CA ALA A 54 -2.14 13.07 0.98
C ALA A 54 -3.54 12.57 0.59
N LEU A 55 -4.21 13.26 -0.34
CA LEU A 55 -5.53 12.86 -0.84
C LEU A 55 -5.48 11.54 -1.64
N LEU A 56 -4.39 11.30 -2.38
CA LEU A 56 -4.19 10.04 -3.10
C LEU A 56 -4.10 8.85 -2.11
N VAL A 57 -3.30 8.98 -1.05
CA VAL A 57 -3.19 7.92 -0.03
C VAL A 57 -4.48 7.80 0.80
N ALA A 58 -5.14 8.93 1.11
CA ALA A 58 -6.43 8.92 1.79
C ALA A 58 -7.51 8.23 0.93
N GLY A 59 -7.54 8.55 -0.37
CA GLY A 59 -8.40 7.89 -1.36
C GLY A 59 -8.13 6.39 -1.47
N TYR A 60 -6.88 5.97 -1.36
CA TYR A 60 -6.52 4.55 -1.33
C TYR A 60 -7.15 3.82 -0.12
N GLY A 61 -7.07 4.38 1.09
CA GLY A 61 -7.68 3.77 2.27
C GLY A 61 -9.21 3.65 2.16
N VAL A 62 -9.89 4.71 1.70
CA VAL A 62 -11.33 4.71 1.43
C VAL A 62 -11.69 3.71 0.32
N GLY A 63 -10.91 3.70 -0.75
CA GLY A 63 -11.08 2.79 -1.86
C GLY A 63 -10.96 1.32 -1.46
N CYS A 64 -10.08 0.97 -0.51
CA CYS A 64 -9.98 -0.40 0.03
C CYS A 64 -11.28 -0.86 0.67
N ALA A 65 -11.98 0.02 1.40
CA ALA A 65 -13.26 -0.31 2.01
C ALA A 65 -14.36 -0.54 0.95
N ILE A 66 -14.49 0.36 -0.02
CA ILE A 66 -15.50 0.27 -1.09
C ILE A 66 -15.17 -0.88 -2.06
N GLY A 67 -13.89 -1.00 -2.44
CA GLY A 67 -13.42 -2.05 -3.36
C GLY A 67 -13.58 -3.45 -2.78
N GLY A 68 -13.41 -3.62 -1.46
CA GLY A 68 -13.66 -4.88 -0.76
C GLY A 68 -15.11 -5.33 -0.90
N PHE A 69 -16.08 -4.43 -0.72
CA PHE A 69 -17.51 -4.73 -0.93
C PHE A 69 -17.80 -5.12 -2.39
N LEU A 70 -17.26 -4.38 -3.35
CA LEU A 70 -17.49 -4.67 -4.77
C LEU A 70 -16.88 -6.01 -5.18
N GLN A 71 -15.68 -6.31 -4.67
CA GLN A 71 -15.00 -7.57 -4.93
C GLN A 71 -15.76 -8.77 -4.34
N ASP A 72 -16.28 -8.64 -3.12
CA ASP A 72 -17.05 -9.70 -2.48
C ASP A 72 -18.41 -9.91 -3.19
N ALA A 73 -19.05 -8.84 -3.70
CA ALA A 73 -20.35 -8.89 -4.37
C ALA A 73 -20.26 -9.34 -5.84
N ARG A 74 -19.28 -8.84 -6.62
CA ARG A 74 -19.20 -9.02 -8.08
C ARG A 74 -17.92 -9.69 -8.58
N GLY A 75 -17.03 -10.04 -7.66
CA GLY A 75 -15.77 -10.73 -7.96
C GLY A 75 -14.61 -9.81 -8.38
N PRO A 76 -13.39 -10.39 -8.50
CA PRO A 76 -12.16 -9.64 -8.71
C PRO A 76 -12.10 -8.92 -10.06
N ARG A 77 -12.69 -9.51 -11.11
CA ARG A 77 -12.69 -8.92 -12.46
C ARG A 77 -13.44 -7.59 -12.51
N CYS A 78 -14.62 -7.51 -11.86
CA CYS A 78 -15.41 -6.29 -11.82
C CYS A 78 -14.69 -5.19 -11.03
N ALA A 79 -14.17 -5.52 -9.83
CA ALA A 79 -13.42 -4.59 -9.02
C ALA A 79 -12.17 -4.07 -9.76
N ALA A 80 -11.41 -4.96 -10.40
CA ALA A 80 -10.24 -4.60 -11.19
C ALA A 80 -10.60 -3.72 -12.40
N GLY A 81 -11.71 -4.00 -13.09
CA GLY A 81 -12.18 -3.19 -14.21
C GLY A 81 -12.56 -1.77 -13.80
N VAL A 82 -13.33 -1.61 -12.71
CA VAL A 82 -13.66 -0.30 -12.15
C VAL A 82 -12.41 0.44 -11.70
N GLY A 83 -11.49 -0.25 -11.00
CA GLY A 83 -10.22 0.33 -10.58
C GLY A 83 -9.36 0.81 -11.74
N THR A 84 -9.30 0.03 -12.84
CA THR A 84 -8.60 0.41 -14.07
C THR A 84 -9.19 1.67 -14.69
N GLY A 85 -10.51 1.73 -14.79
CA GLY A 85 -11.21 2.92 -15.33
C GLY A 85 -10.93 4.18 -14.51
N LEU A 86 -11.04 4.07 -13.17
CA LEU A 86 -10.78 5.20 -12.26
C LEU A 86 -9.31 5.66 -12.33
N LEU A 87 -8.36 4.72 -12.27
CA LEU A 87 -6.94 5.05 -12.29
C LEU A 87 -6.50 5.61 -13.64
N GLY A 88 -6.93 4.99 -14.75
CA GLY A 88 -6.62 5.47 -16.09
C GLY A 88 -7.25 6.83 -16.39
N ALA A 89 -8.52 7.02 -16.03
CA ALA A 89 -9.20 8.30 -16.17
C ALA A 89 -8.52 9.40 -15.33
N ALA A 90 -8.09 9.09 -14.12
CA ALA A 90 -7.37 10.03 -13.26
C ALA A 90 -6.12 10.59 -13.94
N PHE A 91 -5.30 9.72 -14.54
CA PHE A 91 -4.11 10.15 -15.27
C PHE A 91 -4.45 10.96 -16.52
N LEU A 92 -5.44 10.52 -17.31
CA LEU A 92 -5.84 11.26 -18.53
C LEU A 92 -6.42 12.64 -18.20
N LEU A 93 -7.27 12.73 -17.17
CA LEU A 93 -7.83 13.99 -16.71
C LEU A 93 -6.77 14.92 -16.10
N ALA A 94 -5.77 14.36 -15.40
CA ALA A 94 -4.63 15.13 -14.92
C ALA A 94 -3.87 15.78 -16.08
N ALA A 95 -3.65 15.06 -17.18
CA ALA A 95 -2.99 15.58 -18.37
C ALA A 95 -3.75 16.79 -18.98
N LEU A 96 -5.08 16.80 -18.88
CA LEU A 96 -5.95 17.84 -19.40
C LEU A 96 -6.21 18.99 -18.41
N ALA A 97 -5.83 18.82 -17.13
CA ALA A 97 -6.11 19.82 -16.10
C ALA A 97 -5.41 21.16 -16.42
N PRO A 98 -6.11 22.30 -16.29
CA PRO A 98 -5.52 23.60 -16.52
C PRO A 98 -4.47 23.93 -15.45
N ALA A 99 -3.42 24.63 -15.85
CA ALA A 99 -2.44 25.17 -14.91
C ALA A 99 -3.10 26.19 -13.97
N GLY A 100 -2.62 26.28 -12.73
CA GLY A 100 -3.16 27.17 -11.71
C GLY A 100 -4.42 26.67 -10.99
N ASN A 101 -5.08 25.62 -11.51
CA ASN A 101 -6.31 25.10 -10.89
C ASN A 101 -6.02 23.83 -10.06
N ALA A 102 -5.37 24.03 -8.91
CA ALA A 102 -5.05 22.93 -8.01
C ALA A 102 -6.31 22.19 -7.50
N PRO A 103 -7.42 22.84 -7.08
CA PRO A 103 -8.60 22.11 -6.62
C PRO A 103 -9.15 21.13 -7.67
N LEU A 104 -9.21 21.53 -8.94
CA LEU A 104 -9.66 20.65 -10.01
C LEU A 104 -8.70 19.46 -10.19
N PHE A 105 -7.38 19.71 -10.21
CA PHE A 105 -6.37 18.65 -10.31
C PHE A 105 -6.51 17.65 -9.15
N LEU A 106 -6.67 18.12 -7.92
CA LEU A 106 -6.85 17.27 -6.73
C LEU A 106 -8.10 16.39 -6.87
N LEU A 107 -9.19 16.95 -7.38
CA LEU A 107 -10.44 16.23 -7.55
C LEU A 107 -10.35 15.17 -8.67
N VAL A 108 -9.77 15.52 -9.82
CA VAL A 108 -9.77 14.63 -11.00
C VAL A 108 -8.62 13.63 -11.01
N TYR A 109 -7.54 13.92 -10.27
CA TYR A 109 -6.37 13.03 -10.19
C TYR A 109 -6.26 12.32 -8.84
N SER A 110 -6.09 13.08 -7.74
CA SER A 110 -5.61 12.49 -6.49
C SER A 110 -6.62 11.51 -5.89
N VAL A 111 -7.88 11.89 -5.82
CA VAL A 111 -8.93 11.03 -5.24
C VAL A 111 -9.17 9.80 -6.13
N PRO A 112 -9.47 9.92 -7.43
CA PRO A 112 -9.77 8.75 -8.24
C PRO A 112 -8.54 7.87 -8.50
N ALA A 113 -7.31 8.41 -8.53
CA ALA A 113 -6.10 7.60 -8.60
C ALA A 113 -5.90 6.74 -7.35
N GLY A 114 -6.12 7.31 -6.17
CA GLY A 114 -6.04 6.58 -4.91
C GLY A 114 -7.11 5.48 -4.83
N VAL A 115 -8.37 5.83 -5.08
CA VAL A 115 -9.50 4.88 -5.08
C VAL A 115 -9.31 3.79 -6.13
N GLY A 116 -8.91 4.14 -7.36
CA GLY A 116 -8.67 3.19 -8.44
C GLY A 116 -7.58 2.17 -8.12
N SER A 117 -6.46 2.63 -7.57
CA SER A 117 -5.38 1.75 -7.08
C SER A 117 -5.86 0.79 -5.99
N ALA A 118 -6.71 1.27 -5.09
CA ALA A 118 -7.26 0.48 -3.99
C ALA A 118 -8.27 -0.58 -4.44
N PHE A 119 -8.96 -0.36 -5.55
CA PHE A 119 -9.82 -1.39 -6.17
C PHE A 119 -8.99 -2.48 -6.84
N LEU A 120 -7.88 -2.12 -7.47
CA LEU A 120 -7.00 -3.05 -8.18
C LEU A 120 -6.20 -3.94 -7.22
N ALA A 121 -5.51 -3.35 -6.24
CA ALA A 121 -4.51 -4.07 -5.46
C ALA A 121 -5.06 -5.25 -4.65
N PRO A 122 -6.13 -5.13 -3.84
CA PRO A 122 -6.70 -6.26 -3.13
C PRO A 122 -7.36 -7.29 -4.05
N ALA A 123 -8.00 -6.83 -5.15
CA ALA A 123 -8.67 -7.72 -6.09
C ALA A 123 -7.68 -8.65 -6.79
N VAL A 124 -6.54 -8.12 -7.23
CA VAL A 124 -5.44 -8.89 -7.80
C VAL A 124 -4.91 -9.89 -6.79
N LEU A 125 -4.57 -9.43 -5.58
CA LEU A 125 -4.00 -10.28 -4.54
C LEU A 125 -4.93 -11.45 -4.18
N ALA A 126 -6.21 -11.18 -3.95
CA ALA A 126 -7.18 -12.21 -3.62
C ALA A 126 -7.37 -13.22 -4.76
N CYS A 127 -7.39 -12.75 -6.01
CA CYS A 127 -7.48 -13.62 -7.19
C CYS A 127 -6.26 -14.54 -7.29
N VAL A 128 -5.05 -13.97 -7.24
CA VAL A 128 -3.81 -14.75 -7.38
C VAL A 128 -3.65 -15.75 -6.24
N GLN A 129 -3.98 -15.39 -5.00
CA GLN A 129 -3.95 -16.31 -3.85
C GLN A 129 -4.90 -17.52 -4.01
N LYS A 130 -6.06 -17.33 -4.65
CA LYS A 130 -6.99 -18.43 -4.93
C LYS A 130 -6.42 -19.43 -5.95
N TRP A 131 -5.71 -18.93 -6.97
CA TRP A 131 -5.04 -19.77 -7.96
C TRP A 131 -3.82 -20.50 -7.39
N TYR A 132 -3.15 -19.92 -6.40
CA TYR A 132 -1.98 -20.47 -5.71
C TYR A 132 -2.31 -20.94 -4.29
N ALA A 133 -3.45 -21.59 -4.08
CA ALA A 133 -3.92 -22.00 -2.75
C ALA A 133 -2.89 -22.82 -1.95
N GLY A 134 -2.08 -23.65 -2.63
CA GLY A 134 -0.98 -24.41 -2.03
C GLY A 134 0.34 -23.63 -1.85
N ARG A 135 0.46 -22.41 -2.43
CA ARG A 135 1.66 -21.57 -2.41
C ARG A 135 1.31 -20.09 -2.28
N LYS A 136 0.41 -19.77 -1.34
CA LYS A 136 -0.09 -18.39 -1.12
C LYS A 136 1.03 -17.39 -0.85
N GLY A 137 2.09 -17.81 -0.14
CA GLY A 137 3.27 -16.99 0.11
C GLY A 137 3.98 -16.53 -1.16
N LEU A 138 4.13 -17.43 -2.16
CA LEU A 138 4.70 -17.07 -3.46
C LEU A 138 3.82 -16.04 -4.18
N ALA A 139 2.51 -16.25 -4.20
CA ALA A 139 1.55 -15.34 -4.82
C ALA A 139 1.61 -13.94 -4.21
N THR A 140 1.56 -13.87 -2.89
CA THR A 140 1.64 -12.61 -2.14
C THR A 140 3.00 -11.94 -2.32
N GLY A 141 4.09 -12.73 -2.30
CA GLY A 141 5.44 -12.23 -2.46
C GLY A 141 5.67 -11.60 -3.83
N VAL A 142 5.31 -12.29 -4.91
CA VAL A 142 5.50 -11.78 -6.27
C VAL A 142 4.66 -10.54 -6.53
N THR A 143 3.37 -10.56 -6.18
CA THR A 143 2.49 -9.40 -6.38
C THR A 143 2.86 -8.23 -5.46
N GLY A 144 3.24 -8.52 -4.22
CA GLY A 144 3.70 -7.50 -3.27
C GLY A 144 5.02 -6.87 -3.69
N ALA A 145 5.99 -7.66 -4.17
CA ALA A 145 7.26 -7.16 -4.69
C ALA A 145 7.04 -6.27 -5.94
N ALA A 146 6.18 -6.70 -6.87
CA ALA A 146 5.83 -5.88 -8.04
C ALA A 146 5.24 -4.53 -7.63
N MET A 147 4.33 -4.50 -6.66
CA MET A 147 3.80 -3.26 -6.11
C MET A 147 4.88 -2.42 -5.40
N GLY A 148 5.83 -3.05 -4.72
CA GLY A 148 6.97 -2.36 -4.09
C GLY A 148 7.89 -1.68 -5.12
N LEU A 149 8.09 -2.32 -6.27
CA LEU A 149 8.93 -1.80 -7.36
C LEU A 149 8.27 -0.69 -8.19
N SER A 150 6.99 -0.38 -7.96
CA SER A 150 6.26 0.67 -8.69
C SER A 150 6.99 2.00 -8.70
N GLY A 151 7.55 2.42 -7.57
CA GLY A 151 8.27 3.68 -7.47
C GLY A 151 9.52 3.73 -8.35
N ALA A 152 10.26 2.62 -8.45
CA ALA A 152 11.42 2.54 -9.33
C ALA A 152 10.99 2.62 -10.80
N PHE A 153 9.98 1.85 -11.20
CA PHE A 153 9.41 1.90 -12.55
C PHE A 153 8.94 3.31 -12.91
N LEU A 154 8.13 3.92 -12.04
CA LEU A 154 7.57 5.25 -12.29
C LEU A 154 8.65 6.34 -12.28
N THR A 155 9.72 6.20 -11.50
CA THR A 155 10.88 7.11 -11.53
C THR A 155 11.54 7.12 -12.91
N LEU A 156 11.78 5.93 -13.47
CA LEU A 156 12.36 5.80 -14.81
C LEU A 156 11.41 6.35 -15.88
N PHE A 157 10.11 6.06 -15.77
CA PHE A 157 9.10 6.52 -16.70
C PHE A 157 8.98 8.05 -16.70
N VAL A 158 8.89 8.68 -15.52
CA VAL A 158 8.78 10.14 -15.39
C VAL A 158 10.05 10.83 -15.89
N ARG A 159 11.23 10.30 -15.60
CA ARG A 159 12.48 10.86 -16.13
C ARG A 159 12.59 10.72 -17.65
N GLY A 160 12.16 9.57 -18.19
CA GLY A 160 12.23 9.31 -19.63
C GLY A 160 11.21 10.12 -20.43
N VAL A 161 9.94 10.03 -20.06
CA VAL A 161 8.84 10.67 -20.79
C VAL A 161 8.62 12.11 -20.32
N GLY A 162 8.48 12.32 -19.01
CA GLY A 162 8.21 13.63 -18.44
C GLY A 162 9.36 14.62 -18.66
N GLY A 163 10.60 14.15 -18.58
CA GLY A 163 11.79 14.98 -18.84
C GLY A 163 11.96 15.40 -20.29
N ARG A 164 11.36 14.66 -21.26
CA ARG A 164 11.45 14.99 -22.70
C ARG A 164 10.24 15.75 -23.23
N TRP A 165 9.05 15.39 -22.78
CA TRP A 165 7.77 15.86 -23.35
C TRP A 165 6.84 16.58 -22.35
N GLY A 166 7.32 16.79 -21.10
CA GLY A 166 6.55 17.44 -20.04
C GLY A 166 5.62 16.49 -19.29
N MET A 167 5.09 16.97 -18.16
CA MET A 167 4.28 16.15 -17.27
C MET A 167 2.88 15.84 -17.80
N ARG A 168 2.32 16.71 -18.65
CA ARG A 168 1.02 16.44 -19.30
C ARG A 168 1.10 15.22 -20.20
N VAL A 169 2.12 15.14 -21.05
CA VAL A 169 2.36 13.97 -21.91
C VAL A 169 2.69 12.74 -21.08
N CYS A 170 3.46 12.91 -19.99
CA CYS A 170 3.78 11.83 -19.06
C CYS A 170 2.50 11.26 -18.41
N PHE A 171 1.59 12.10 -17.94
CA PHE A 171 0.31 11.66 -17.39
C PHE A 171 -0.58 11.00 -18.45
N ALA A 172 -0.68 11.54 -19.64
CA ALA A 172 -1.43 10.93 -20.74
C ALA A 172 -0.88 9.53 -21.10
N ALA A 173 0.42 9.42 -21.21
CA ALA A 173 1.10 8.14 -21.49
C ALA A 173 0.90 7.12 -20.36
N LEU A 174 1.00 7.53 -19.09
CA LEU A 174 0.70 6.67 -17.94
C LEU A 174 -0.76 6.22 -17.95
N GLY A 175 -1.69 7.12 -18.25
CA GLY A 175 -3.12 6.79 -18.39
C GLY A 175 -3.34 5.71 -19.44
N ALA A 176 -2.72 5.85 -20.62
CA ALA A 176 -2.79 4.86 -21.69
C ALA A 176 -2.17 3.51 -21.27
N VAL A 177 -0.99 3.52 -20.63
CA VAL A 177 -0.34 2.30 -20.11
C VAL A 177 -1.20 1.62 -19.05
N VAL A 178 -1.78 2.37 -18.12
CA VAL A 178 -2.68 1.84 -17.09
C VAL A 178 -3.91 1.20 -17.72
N LEU A 179 -4.58 1.89 -18.65
CA LEU A 179 -5.77 1.35 -19.33
C LEU A 179 -5.43 0.07 -20.11
N ALA A 180 -4.30 0.06 -20.82
CA ALA A 180 -3.88 -1.11 -21.59
C ALA A 180 -3.49 -2.28 -20.69
N VAL A 181 -2.56 -2.08 -19.76
CA VAL A 181 -1.98 -3.17 -18.95
C VAL A 181 -2.97 -3.63 -17.87
N CYS A 182 -3.56 -2.70 -17.11
CA CYS A 182 -4.53 -3.07 -16.08
C CYS A 182 -5.85 -3.56 -16.69
N GLY A 183 -6.25 -3.03 -17.87
CA GLY A 183 -7.42 -3.50 -18.61
C GLY A 183 -7.24 -4.94 -19.12
N ALA A 184 -6.11 -5.24 -19.75
CA ALA A 184 -5.76 -6.59 -20.14
C ALA A 184 -5.65 -7.52 -18.90
N GLY A 185 -5.03 -7.03 -17.83
CA GLY A 185 -4.95 -7.76 -16.56
C GLY A 185 -6.34 -8.06 -15.99
N ALA A 186 -7.22 -7.07 -15.92
CA ALA A 186 -8.60 -7.25 -15.43
C ALA A 186 -9.40 -8.25 -16.27
N ALA A 187 -9.18 -8.29 -17.59
CA ALA A 187 -9.82 -9.25 -18.48
C ALA A 187 -9.36 -10.70 -18.20
N VAL A 188 -8.09 -10.88 -17.81
CA VAL A 188 -7.51 -12.21 -17.48
C VAL A 188 -7.86 -12.65 -16.06
N LEU A 189 -8.04 -11.70 -15.12
CA LEU A 189 -8.33 -12.00 -13.73
C LEU A 189 -9.72 -12.65 -13.58
N HIS A 190 -9.75 -13.89 -13.15
CA HIS A 190 -10.97 -14.63 -12.81
C HIS A 190 -10.70 -15.60 -11.68
N ASN A 191 -11.73 -15.90 -10.89
CA ASN A 191 -11.60 -16.92 -9.86
C ASN A 191 -11.35 -18.28 -10.52
N PRO A 192 -10.55 -19.17 -9.90
CA PRO A 192 -10.47 -20.54 -10.37
C PRO A 192 -11.85 -21.17 -10.43
N PRO A 193 -12.10 -22.13 -11.38
CA PRO A 193 -13.35 -22.89 -11.38
C PRO A 193 -13.61 -23.44 -9.98
N ALA A 194 -14.85 -23.32 -9.50
CA ALA A 194 -15.20 -23.71 -8.16
C ALA A 194 -14.72 -25.13 -7.86
N ALA A 195 -13.77 -25.27 -6.94
CA ALA A 195 -13.65 -26.52 -6.22
C ALA A 195 -15.00 -26.75 -5.49
N PRO A 196 -15.48 -28.01 -5.38
CA PRO A 196 -16.71 -28.30 -4.65
C PRO A 196 -16.63 -27.54 -3.32
N SER A 197 -17.69 -26.79 -3.03
CA SER A 197 -17.75 -25.80 -1.95
C SER A 197 -17.23 -26.38 -0.64
N VAL A 198 -16.01 -26.03 -0.28
CA VAL A 198 -15.63 -26.07 1.13
C VAL A 198 -16.57 -25.05 1.80
N PRO A 199 -17.40 -25.48 2.76
CA PRO A 199 -18.27 -24.55 3.46
C PRO A 199 -17.47 -23.33 3.89
N ALA A 200 -18.00 -22.14 3.65
CA ALA A 200 -17.34 -20.91 4.09
C ALA A 200 -16.95 -21.08 5.56
N PRO A 201 -15.70 -20.81 5.96
CA PRO A 201 -15.27 -21.06 7.33
C PRO A 201 -16.29 -20.47 8.29
N ALA A 202 -16.89 -21.33 9.10
CA ALA A 202 -17.82 -20.91 10.14
C ALA A 202 -17.01 -20.08 11.14
N GLY A 203 -17.26 -18.77 11.22
CA GLY A 203 -16.62 -17.89 12.17
C GLY A 203 -16.04 -16.62 11.55
N GLY A 204 -16.34 -15.51 12.14
CA GLY A 204 -15.85 -14.18 11.78
C GLY A 204 -16.84 -13.11 12.21
N LEU A 205 -16.30 -12.03 12.75
CA LEU A 205 -17.11 -10.88 13.17
C LEU A 205 -17.62 -10.14 11.93
N PRO A 206 -18.94 -9.84 11.89
CA PRO A 206 -19.47 -8.94 10.87
C PRO A 206 -18.87 -7.52 11.06
N PRO A 207 -18.76 -6.71 10.00
CA PRO A 207 -18.10 -5.41 10.07
C PRO A 207 -18.63 -4.50 11.17
N ARG A 208 -19.96 -4.45 11.35
CA ARG A 208 -20.61 -3.65 12.41
C ARG A 208 -20.17 -4.04 13.82
N ALA A 209 -19.99 -5.34 14.07
CA ALA A 209 -19.52 -5.84 15.37
C ALA A 209 -18.02 -5.57 15.53
N MET A 210 -17.22 -5.79 14.48
CA MET A 210 -15.78 -5.48 14.47
C MET A 210 -15.49 -4.03 14.82
N LEU A 211 -16.17 -3.08 14.18
CA LEU A 211 -15.99 -1.63 14.40
C LEU A 211 -16.17 -1.20 15.86
N ARG A 212 -16.97 -1.94 16.65
CA ARG A 212 -17.21 -1.68 18.07
C ARG A 212 -16.10 -2.23 18.97
N THR A 213 -15.25 -3.12 18.46
CA THR A 213 -14.22 -3.76 19.28
C THR A 213 -13.05 -2.82 19.58
N PRO A 214 -12.46 -2.88 20.78
CA PRO A 214 -11.25 -2.14 21.09
C PRO A 214 -10.07 -2.58 20.22
N GLN A 215 -10.03 -3.86 19.79
CA GLN A 215 -9.00 -4.40 18.90
C GLN A 215 -8.99 -3.66 17.56
N TYR A 216 -10.18 -3.44 16.95
CA TYR A 216 -10.27 -2.67 15.72
C TYR A 216 -9.74 -1.24 15.89
N LYS A 217 -10.18 -0.55 16.95
CA LYS A 217 -9.77 0.83 17.22
C LYS A 217 -8.27 0.96 17.40
N LEU A 218 -7.65 0.03 18.14
CA LEU A 218 -6.21 -0.01 18.36
C LEU A 218 -5.44 -0.35 17.07
N CYS A 219 -5.91 -1.31 16.28
CA CYS A 219 -5.29 -1.65 15.01
C CYS A 219 -5.39 -0.51 14.00
N ALA A 220 -6.56 0.14 13.89
CA ALA A 220 -6.76 1.28 13.00
C ALA A 220 -5.89 2.48 13.41
N ALA A 221 -5.79 2.77 14.72
CA ALA A 221 -4.89 3.78 15.25
C ALA A 221 -3.42 3.43 14.95
N GLY A 222 -3.03 2.18 15.17
CA GLY A 222 -1.69 1.71 14.84
C GLY A 222 -1.37 1.89 13.36
N VAL A 223 -2.26 1.50 12.46
CA VAL A 223 -2.10 1.72 11.01
C VAL A 223 -1.96 3.20 10.68
N ALA A 224 -2.76 4.06 11.31
CA ALA A 224 -2.65 5.51 11.13
C ALA A 224 -1.29 6.04 11.59
N LEU A 225 -0.81 5.58 12.75
CA LEU A 225 0.46 6.00 13.34
C LEU A 225 1.71 5.40 12.64
N ALA A 226 1.55 4.37 11.81
CA ALA A 226 2.63 3.86 10.97
C ALA A 226 2.95 4.78 9.78
N ALA A 227 2.03 5.66 9.38
CA ALA A 227 2.18 6.49 8.19
C ALA A 227 3.15 7.68 8.36
N PRO A 228 3.12 8.48 9.45
CA PRO A 228 3.95 9.67 9.61
C PRO A 228 5.46 9.43 9.47
N PRO A 229 6.06 8.34 9.97
CA PRO A 229 7.48 8.05 9.77
C PRO A 229 7.95 8.12 8.31
N VAL A 230 7.07 7.85 7.37
CA VAL A 230 7.38 7.89 5.93
C VAL A 230 6.68 9.05 5.24
N LEU A 231 5.37 9.24 5.45
CA LEU A 231 4.56 10.17 4.66
C LEU A 231 4.83 11.65 4.97
N LEU A 232 5.41 11.97 6.15
CA LEU A 232 5.86 13.33 6.47
C LEU A 232 7.01 13.81 5.55
N PHE A 233 7.77 12.88 4.98
CA PHE A 233 8.99 13.18 4.24
C PHE A 233 8.94 12.74 2.78
N SER A 234 8.16 11.72 2.46
CA SER A 234 8.08 11.10 1.14
C SER A 234 7.79 12.08 -0.01
N PRO A 235 6.87 13.05 0.13
CA PRO A 235 6.62 14.02 -0.91
C PRO A 235 7.86 14.87 -1.26
N ASP A 236 8.63 15.25 -0.23
CA ASP A 236 9.77 16.15 -0.36
C ASP A 236 11.11 15.41 -0.41
N ILE A 237 11.10 14.09 -0.56
CA ILE A 237 12.30 13.27 -0.36
C ILE A 237 13.50 13.69 -1.24
N LEU A 238 13.26 14.10 -2.48
CA LEU A 238 14.32 14.55 -3.38
C LEU A 238 14.95 15.87 -2.89
N THR A 239 14.14 16.79 -2.40
CA THR A 239 14.60 18.07 -1.85
C THR A 239 15.37 17.86 -0.56
N LEU A 240 14.86 16.98 0.31
CA LEU A 240 15.52 16.63 1.57
C LEU A 240 16.86 15.93 1.34
N ALA A 241 16.92 15.01 0.38
CA ALA A 241 18.15 14.31 0.02
C ALA A 241 19.25 15.27 -0.45
N ALA A 242 18.91 16.20 -1.35
CA ALA A 242 19.85 17.23 -1.81
C ALA A 242 20.31 18.13 -0.65
N GLY A 243 19.37 18.57 0.21
CA GLY A 243 19.69 19.40 1.40
C GLY A 243 20.50 18.66 2.48
N ARG A 244 20.58 17.33 2.44
CA ARG A 244 21.39 16.49 3.32
C ARG A 244 22.71 16.03 2.71
N GLY A 245 23.17 16.69 1.61
CA GLY A 245 24.47 16.44 1.00
C GLY A 245 24.53 15.29 0.01
N LEU A 246 23.38 14.75 -0.43
CA LEU A 246 23.36 13.85 -1.58
C LEU A 246 23.36 14.68 -2.87
N PRO A 247 24.29 14.46 -3.82
CA PRO A 247 24.29 15.22 -5.06
C PRO A 247 22.96 15.12 -5.79
N GLU A 248 22.48 16.21 -6.38
CA GLU A 248 21.13 16.30 -6.95
C GLU A 248 20.90 15.26 -8.06
N ALA A 249 21.94 14.91 -8.83
CA ALA A 249 21.88 13.84 -9.83
C ALA A 249 21.53 12.47 -9.24
N PHE A 250 21.89 12.21 -7.98
CA PHE A 250 21.65 10.94 -7.29
C PHE A 250 20.42 10.97 -6.36
N ALA A 251 19.82 12.13 -6.11
CA ALA A 251 18.63 12.24 -5.25
C ALA A 251 17.50 11.27 -5.64
N PRO A 252 17.19 11.01 -6.94
CA PRO A 252 16.17 10.03 -7.33
C PRO A 252 16.47 8.59 -6.91
N LEU A 253 17.74 8.25 -6.61
CA LEU A 253 18.08 6.92 -6.09
C LEU A 253 17.49 6.67 -4.71
N CYS A 254 17.17 7.71 -3.92
CA CYS A 254 16.40 7.54 -2.68
C CYS A 254 15.05 6.86 -2.94
N VAL A 255 14.34 7.26 -4.01
CA VAL A 255 13.05 6.66 -4.38
C VAL A 255 13.26 5.24 -4.92
N VAL A 256 14.29 5.01 -5.71
CA VAL A 256 14.62 3.67 -6.25
C VAL A 256 14.97 2.70 -5.12
N LEU A 257 15.87 3.10 -4.22
CA LEU A 257 16.26 2.31 -3.05
C LEU A 257 15.06 2.08 -2.10
N GLY A 258 14.27 3.13 -1.86
CA GLY A 258 13.03 3.03 -1.10
C GLY A 258 12.06 2.04 -1.71
N SER A 259 11.92 2.02 -3.04
CA SER A 259 11.05 1.08 -3.75
C SER A 259 11.56 -0.35 -3.69
N ALA A 260 12.86 -0.57 -3.86
CA ALA A 260 13.48 -1.89 -3.71
C ALA A 260 13.29 -2.42 -2.27
N SER A 261 13.52 -1.57 -1.27
CA SER A 261 13.28 -1.90 0.14
C SER A 261 11.81 -2.14 0.45
N SER A 262 10.90 -1.37 -0.14
CA SER A 262 9.45 -1.60 -0.04
C SER A 262 9.08 -2.99 -0.59
N ALA A 263 9.63 -3.39 -1.73
CA ALA A 263 9.42 -4.71 -2.31
C ALA A 263 9.95 -5.82 -1.38
N ALA A 264 11.15 -5.64 -0.85
CA ALA A 264 11.75 -6.57 0.12
C ALA A 264 10.89 -6.68 1.40
N GLY A 265 10.44 -5.56 1.95
CA GLY A 265 9.57 -5.54 3.14
C GLY A 265 8.26 -6.28 2.92
N ARG A 266 7.59 -6.06 1.78
CA ARG A 266 6.35 -6.76 1.40
C ARG A 266 6.53 -8.26 1.21
N LEU A 267 7.72 -8.72 0.88
CA LEU A 267 8.04 -10.14 0.75
C LEU A 267 8.46 -10.74 2.10
N LEU A 268 9.38 -10.10 2.80
CA LEU A 268 10.06 -10.67 3.98
C LEU A 268 9.21 -10.57 5.26
N CYS A 269 8.50 -9.45 5.50
CA CYS A 269 7.73 -9.29 6.73
C CYS A 269 6.55 -10.26 6.83
N PRO A 270 5.72 -10.50 5.79
CA PRO A 270 4.71 -11.56 5.86
C PRO A 270 5.31 -12.95 6.04
N ALA A 271 6.41 -13.28 5.33
CA ALA A 271 7.08 -14.57 5.48
C ALA A 271 7.64 -14.77 6.90
N ALA A 272 8.25 -13.73 7.48
CA ALA A 272 8.68 -13.75 8.87
C ALA A 272 7.50 -13.89 9.84
N SER A 273 6.37 -13.23 9.54
CA SER A 273 5.18 -13.28 10.38
C SER A 273 4.50 -14.65 10.42
N ASP A 274 4.66 -15.47 9.38
CA ASP A 274 4.18 -16.85 9.37
C ASP A 274 4.97 -17.74 10.35
N ARG A 275 6.24 -17.42 10.60
CA ARG A 275 7.13 -18.19 11.50
C ARG A 275 7.16 -17.64 12.93
N LEU A 276 7.28 -16.32 13.07
CA LEU A 276 7.47 -15.63 14.35
C LEU A 276 6.16 -15.18 15.01
N GLY A 277 5.06 -15.26 14.25
CA GLY A 277 3.75 -14.73 14.66
C GLY A 277 3.54 -13.28 14.24
N ARG A 278 2.27 -12.95 13.89
CA ARG A 278 1.88 -11.64 13.35
C ARG A 278 2.19 -10.49 14.32
N LYS A 279 1.89 -10.69 15.60
CA LYS A 279 2.09 -9.67 16.63
C LYS A 279 3.56 -9.35 16.83
N THR A 280 4.42 -10.37 16.88
CA THR A 280 5.89 -10.21 17.04
C THR A 280 6.49 -9.41 15.88
N VAL A 281 6.11 -9.74 14.64
CA VAL A 281 6.60 -8.99 13.47
C VAL A 281 6.06 -7.57 13.46
N SER A 282 4.81 -7.34 13.88
CA SER A 282 4.29 -5.99 14.03
C SER A 282 5.09 -5.17 15.03
N TYR A 283 5.55 -5.75 16.14
CA TYR A 283 6.48 -5.07 17.07
C TYR A 283 7.79 -4.69 16.36
N GLY A 284 8.39 -5.64 15.64
CA GLY A 284 9.61 -5.37 14.86
C GLY A 284 9.43 -4.25 13.85
N VAL A 285 8.26 -4.18 13.20
CA VAL A 285 7.92 -3.11 12.25
C VAL A 285 7.92 -1.74 12.95
N TYR A 286 7.24 -1.59 14.08
CA TYR A 286 7.18 -0.30 14.77
C TYR A 286 8.50 0.10 15.42
N LEU A 287 9.25 -0.87 15.96
CA LEU A 287 10.62 -0.63 16.44
C LEU A 287 11.52 -0.18 15.30
N GLY A 288 11.42 -0.82 14.13
CA GLY A 288 12.17 -0.45 12.94
C GLY A 288 11.79 0.93 12.40
N LEU A 289 10.50 1.29 12.43
CA LEU A 289 10.03 2.64 12.08
C LEU A 289 10.59 3.69 13.06
N GLY A 290 10.59 3.41 14.36
CA GLY A 290 11.15 4.30 15.36
C GLY A 290 12.66 4.50 15.22
N ALA A 291 13.41 3.41 15.14
CA ALA A 291 14.86 3.44 14.92
C ALA A 291 15.22 4.10 13.57
N GLY A 292 14.49 3.73 12.51
CA GLY A 292 14.67 4.34 11.19
C GLY A 292 14.39 5.84 11.20
N SER A 293 13.38 6.31 11.94
CA SER A 293 13.07 7.74 12.09
C SER A 293 14.17 8.50 12.82
N LEU A 294 14.75 7.89 13.85
CA LEU A 294 15.90 8.47 14.55
C LEU A 294 17.13 8.56 13.63
N LEU A 295 17.47 7.48 12.93
CA LEU A 295 18.57 7.49 11.96
C LEU A 295 18.34 8.53 10.86
N PHE A 296 17.13 8.60 10.32
CA PHE A 296 16.76 9.55 9.27
C PHE A 296 16.90 11.00 9.70
N ALA A 297 16.66 11.31 10.98
CA ALA A 297 16.79 12.66 11.51
C ALA A 297 18.24 13.18 11.47
N TRP A 298 19.23 12.31 11.65
CA TRP A 298 20.65 12.68 11.77
C TRP A 298 21.48 12.31 10.54
N ALA A 299 20.99 11.43 9.68
CA ALA A 299 21.72 10.95 8.52
C ALA A 299 21.93 12.04 7.46
N GLY A 300 23.06 11.96 6.77
CA GLY A 300 23.41 12.78 5.60
C GLY A 300 23.96 11.91 4.46
N GLY A 301 24.03 12.46 3.27
CA GLY A 301 24.55 11.77 2.09
C GLY A 301 23.88 10.40 1.84
N TRP A 302 24.67 9.38 1.58
CA TRP A 302 24.15 8.02 1.33
C TRP A 302 23.52 7.37 2.54
N ALA A 303 23.92 7.74 3.78
CA ALA A 303 23.27 7.26 4.99
C ALA A 303 21.81 7.72 5.09
N PHE A 304 21.49 8.93 4.57
CA PHE A 304 20.12 9.41 4.46
C PHE A 304 19.27 8.54 3.53
N ALA A 305 19.81 8.18 2.36
CA ALA A 305 19.13 7.27 1.42
C ALA A 305 18.90 5.88 2.04
N ALA A 306 19.88 5.34 2.77
CA ALA A 306 19.76 4.07 3.47
C ALA A 306 18.71 4.12 4.61
N ALA A 307 18.68 5.21 5.39
CA ALA A 307 17.67 5.40 6.42
C ALA A 307 16.24 5.51 5.85
N TYR A 308 16.08 6.20 4.72
CA TYR A 308 14.81 6.25 4.01
C TYR A 308 14.40 4.87 3.47
N ALA A 309 15.33 4.11 2.92
CA ALA A 309 15.10 2.74 2.48
C ALA A 309 14.65 1.84 3.64
N LEU A 310 15.25 1.99 4.82
CA LEU A 310 14.84 1.26 6.03
C LEU A 310 13.42 1.61 6.47
N LEU A 311 13.06 2.90 6.45
CA LEU A 311 11.70 3.36 6.75
C LEU A 311 10.68 2.77 5.79
N THR A 312 10.95 2.79 4.48
CA THR A 312 10.05 2.23 3.47
C THR A 312 9.93 0.72 3.55
N PHE A 313 11.00 0.02 3.95
CA PHE A 313 10.99 -1.43 4.25
C PHE A 313 9.96 -1.76 5.33
N PHE A 314 10.08 -1.14 6.49
CA PHE A 314 9.20 -1.44 7.64
C PHE A 314 7.77 -0.97 7.39
N TYR A 315 7.56 0.21 6.82
CA TYR A 315 6.23 0.72 6.50
C TYR A 315 5.47 -0.22 5.54
N SER A 316 6.11 -0.57 4.43
CA SER A 316 5.51 -1.43 3.42
C SER A 316 5.36 -2.87 3.89
N GLY A 317 6.33 -3.37 4.63
CA GLY A 317 6.29 -4.69 5.26
C GLY A 317 5.15 -4.79 6.28
N GLY A 318 4.99 -3.78 7.12
CA GLY A 318 3.88 -3.67 8.07
C GLY A 318 2.53 -3.70 7.36
N ALA A 319 2.36 -2.88 6.32
CA ALA A 319 1.13 -2.85 5.52
C ALA A 319 0.80 -4.22 4.90
N ALA A 320 1.81 -4.99 4.49
CA ALA A 320 1.63 -6.32 3.90
C ALA A 320 1.26 -7.41 4.93
N VAL A 321 1.59 -7.23 6.21
CA VAL A 321 1.20 -8.14 7.31
C VAL A 321 -0.25 -7.90 7.75
N GLN A 322 -0.77 -6.68 7.62
CA GLN A 322 -2.08 -6.27 8.16
C GLN A 322 -3.27 -7.11 7.67
N PRO A 323 -3.40 -7.52 6.40
CA PRO A 323 -4.53 -8.35 5.97
C PRO A 323 -4.58 -9.70 6.70
N ALA A 324 -3.42 -10.33 6.91
CA ALA A 324 -3.33 -11.59 7.64
C ALA A 324 -3.61 -11.39 9.13
N PHE A 325 -3.09 -10.33 9.73
CA PHE A 325 -3.38 -9.98 11.13
C PHE A 325 -4.86 -9.70 11.36
N ASN A 326 -5.51 -9.01 10.41
CA ASN A 326 -6.95 -8.77 10.42
C ASN A 326 -7.76 -10.08 10.40
N THR A 327 -7.36 -11.06 9.57
CA THR A 327 -8.04 -12.35 9.52
C THR A 327 -7.84 -13.19 10.78
N ASP A 328 -6.67 -13.12 11.39
CA ASP A 328 -6.38 -13.80 12.66
C ASP A 328 -7.21 -13.22 13.82
N LEU A 329 -7.48 -11.91 13.81
CA LEU A 329 -8.30 -11.26 14.85
C LEU A 329 -9.80 -11.42 14.62
N PHE A 330 -10.29 -11.22 13.40
CA PHE A 330 -11.73 -11.04 13.13
C PHE A 330 -12.35 -12.17 12.31
N GLY A 331 -11.53 -13.14 11.86
CA GLY A 331 -11.98 -14.29 11.09
C GLY A 331 -12.02 -14.05 9.58
N LEU A 332 -12.23 -15.15 8.83
CA LEU A 332 -12.12 -15.18 7.36
C LEU A 332 -13.39 -14.76 6.63
N ARG A 333 -14.59 -14.89 7.28
CA ARG A 333 -15.89 -14.72 6.61
C ARG A 333 -16.08 -13.33 5.97
N HIS A 334 -15.60 -12.28 6.62
CA HIS A 334 -15.72 -10.89 6.19
C HIS A 334 -14.33 -10.22 6.03
N ALA A 335 -13.29 -11.00 5.72
CA ALA A 335 -11.91 -10.55 5.76
C ALA A 335 -11.64 -9.35 4.84
N GLY A 336 -12.19 -9.34 3.62
CA GLY A 336 -12.01 -8.27 2.65
C GLY A 336 -12.59 -6.95 3.14
N VAL A 337 -13.85 -6.96 3.57
CA VAL A 337 -14.54 -5.77 4.09
C VAL A 337 -13.91 -5.29 5.40
N ASN A 338 -13.60 -6.21 6.32
CA ASN A 338 -12.97 -5.88 7.60
C ASN A 338 -11.60 -5.25 7.41
N TYR A 339 -10.79 -5.77 6.49
CA TYR A 339 -9.52 -5.15 6.13
C TYR A 339 -9.71 -3.78 5.47
N GLY A 340 -10.72 -3.63 4.63
CA GLY A 340 -11.07 -2.34 4.03
C GLY A 340 -11.35 -1.25 5.08
N PHE A 341 -12.10 -1.57 6.12
CA PHE A 341 -12.29 -0.65 7.26
C PHE A 341 -10.99 -0.37 8.02
N LEU A 342 -10.12 -1.38 8.20
CA LEU A 342 -8.82 -1.18 8.84
C LEU A 342 -7.92 -0.24 8.02
N ALA A 343 -8.00 -0.34 6.69
CA ALA A 343 -7.24 0.51 5.77
C ALA A 343 -7.64 2.00 5.84
N LEU A 344 -8.80 2.36 6.42
CA LEU A 344 -9.15 3.75 6.73
C LEU A 344 -8.14 4.41 7.69
N GLY A 345 -7.42 3.62 8.50
CA GLY A 345 -6.27 4.08 9.27
C GLY A 345 -5.19 4.72 8.37
N MET A 346 -4.98 4.17 7.16
CA MET A 346 -4.03 4.78 6.20
C MET A 346 -4.50 6.16 5.74
N SER A 347 -5.80 6.34 5.51
CA SER A 347 -6.40 7.64 5.18
C SER A 347 -6.16 8.66 6.30
N ALA A 348 -6.45 8.27 7.54
CA ALA A 348 -6.24 9.12 8.71
C ALA A 348 -4.75 9.45 8.89
N GLY A 349 -3.86 8.47 8.77
CA GLY A 349 -2.42 8.65 8.86
C GLY A 349 -1.84 9.56 7.77
N SER A 350 -2.37 9.48 6.56
CA SER A 350 -1.96 10.35 5.45
C SER A 350 -2.37 11.80 5.70
N LEU A 351 -3.61 12.05 6.12
CA LEU A 351 -4.09 13.38 6.44
C LEU A 351 -3.36 13.99 7.65
N LEU A 352 -3.08 13.16 8.67
CA LEU A 352 -2.26 13.54 9.82
C LEU A 352 -0.84 13.94 9.37
N SER A 353 -0.24 13.17 8.47
CA SER A 353 1.08 13.46 7.92
C SER A 353 1.09 14.75 7.10
N TYR A 354 0.04 15.00 6.30
CA TYR A 354 -0.12 16.26 5.59
C TYR A 354 -0.21 17.45 6.57
N ALA A 355 -1.10 17.38 7.55
CA ALA A 355 -1.24 18.45 8.55
C ALA A 355 0.09 18.70 9.28
N GLY A 356 0.78 17.64 9.71
CA GLY A 356 2.10 17.73 10.31
C GLY A 356 3.14 18.36 9.38
N SER A 357 3.09 18.08 8.08
CA SER A 357 4.00 18.67 7.09
C SER A 357 3.77 20.17 6.87
N GLN A 358 2.56 20.68 7.12
CA GLN A 358 2.25 22.10 7.01
C GLN A 358 2.50 22.87 8.32
N LEU A 359 2.22 22.26 9.46
CA LEU A 359 2.19 22.94 10.76
C LEU A 359 3.53 22.85 11.52
N LEU A 360 4.32 21.77 11.26
CA LEU A 360 5.52 21.50 12.05
C LEU A 360 6.80 21.88 11.29
N PRO A 361 7.76 22.55 11.94
CA PRO A 361 9.11 22.70 11.40
C PRO A 361 9.81 21.34 11.32
N LEU A 362 10.84 21.23 10.46
CA LEU A 362 11.52 19.97 10.16
C LEU A 362 11.98 19.18 11.40
N PRO A 363 12.59 19.80 12.44
CA PRO A 363 12.96 19.06 13.65
C PRO A 363 11.76 18.45 14.37
N ALA A 364 10.64 19.19 14.46
CA ALA A 364 9.41 18.70 15.09
C ALA A 364 8.75 17.57 14.29
N ARG A 365 8.89 17.55 12.94
CA ARG A 365 8.43 16.42 12.10
C ARG A 365 9.19 15.13 12.43
N HIS A 366 10.52 15.21 12.67
CA HIS A 366 11.30 14.05 13.08
C HIS A 366 10.85 13.52 14.45
N ALA A 367 10.62 14.43 15.43
CA ALA A 367 10.09 14.06 16.74
C ALA A 367 8.69 13.43 16.63
N ALA A 368 7.82 14.01 15.82
CA ALA A 368 6.47 13.47 15.56
C ALA A 368 6.52 12.08 14.93
N ALA A 369 7.43 11.83 13.97
CA ALA A 369 7.62 10.53 13.36
C ALA A 369 7.99 9.45 14.40
N VAL A 370 8.94 9.75 15.29
CA VAL A 370 9.35 8.85 16.38
C VAL A 370 8.20 8.63 17.36
N ALA A 371 7.50 9.69 17.76
CA ALA A 371 6.35 9.61 18.67
C ALA A 371 5.21 8.75 18.07
N CYS A 372 4.92 8.92 16.78
CA CYS A 372 3.93 8.09 16.07
C CYS A 372 4.34 6.62 16.01
N ALA A 373 5.61 6.32 15.73
CA ALA A 373 6.11 4.93 15.76
C ALA A 373 5.96 4.31 17.17
N ALA A 374 6.31 5.05 18.23
CA ALA A 374 6.14 4.61 19.60
C ALA A 374 4.66 4.42 19.98
N GLY A 375 3.79 5.35 19.59
CA GLY A 375 2.34 5.24 19.78
C GLY A 375 1.74 4.02 19.06
N GLY A 376 2.17 3.76 17.84
CA GLY A 376 1.76 2.58 17.10
C GLY A 376 2.23 1.29 17.76
N LEU A 377 3.45 1.24 18.27
CA LEU A 377 3.97 0.12 19.07
C LEU A 377 3.09 -0.12 20.30
N ALA A 378 2.76 0.94 21.05
CA ALA A 378 1.88 0.86 22.21
C ALA A 378 0.49 0.34 21.86
N CYS A 379 -0.11 0.79 20.75
CA CYS A 379 -1.39 0.26 20.26
C CYS A 379 -1.34 -1.26 20.08
N PHE A 380 -0.32 -1.77 19.36
CA PHE A 380 -0.19 -3.21 19.12
C PHE A 380 0.18 -3.99 20.38
N ALA A 381 0.89 -3.38 21.36
CA ALA A 381 1.18 -4.01 22.63
C ALA A 381 -0.09 -4.39 23.40
N VAL A 382 -1.08 -3.52 23.38
CA VAL A 382 -2.35 -3.68 24.09
C VAL A 382 -3.34 -4.60 23.35
N VAL A 383 -3.20 -4.79 22.03
CA VAL A 383 -4.10 -5.68 21.27
C VAL A 383 -4.01 -7.11 21.80
N LYS A 384 -5.13 -7.61 22.32
CA LYS A 384 -5.29 -9.00 22.78
C LYS A 384 -6.10 -9.78 21.74
N PRO A 385 -5.85 -11.11 21.57
CA PRO A 385 -6.73 -11.96 20.76
C PRO A 385 -8.17 -11.85 21.26
N LEU A 386 -9.13 -11.86 20.34
CA LEU A 386 -10.52 -11.99 20.72
C LEU A 386 -10.74 -13.40 21.28
N CYS A 387 -11.23 -13.52 22.52
CA CYS A 387 -11.71 -14.79 23.03
C CYS A 387 -12.89 -15.24 22.15
N GLN A 388 -12.65 -16.15 21.21
CA GLN A 388 -13.74 -16.87 20.57
C GLN A 388 -14.32 -17.80 21.62
N ASN A 389 -15.50 -17.47 22.13
CA ASN A 389 -16.24 -18.36 23.01
C ASN A 389 -16.42 -19.72 22.30
N GLY A 390 -15.70 -20.74 22.78
CA GLY A 390 -16.03 -22.12 22.54
C GLY A 390 -15.09 -23.00 21.72
N THR A 391 -13.84 -22.66 21.46
CA THR A 391 -12.87 -23.69 21.03
C THR A 391 -11.48 -23.36 21.55
N ARG A 392 -11.19 -23.84 22.77
CA ARG A 392 -9.80 -24.16 23.14
C ARG A 392 -9.33 -25.24 22.18
N VAL A 393 -8.57 -24.86 21.16
CA VAL A 393 -7.71 -25.83 20.48
C VAL A 393 -6.72 -26.28 21.55
N ALA A 394 -6.95 -27.47 22.07
CA ALA A 394 -6.01 -28.16 22.94
C ALA A 394 -4.67 -28.19 22.24
N LYS A 395 -3.67 -27.54 22.81
CA LYS A 395 -2.28 -27.86 22.55
C LYS A 395 -2.14 -29.34 22.90
N GLY A 396 -2.10 -30.19 21.88
CA GLY A 396 -1.78 -31.59 22.03
C GLY A 396 -0.43 -31.72 22.73
N GLY A 397 -0.47 -32.10 23.97
CA GLY A 397 0.67 -32.63 24.66
C GLY A 397 1.12 -33.90 23.97
N GLY A 398 2.27 -33.83 23.30
CA GLY A 398 3.04 -35.00 22.93
C GLY A 398 3.65 -35.58 24.19
N GLY A 399 3.09 -36.64 24.66
CA GLY A 399 3.68 -37.52 25.67
C GLY A 399 3.69 -38.93 25.13
N ARG A 400 4.94 -39.42 24.98
CA ARG A 400 5.44 -40.78 24.73
C ARG A 400 5.53 -41.23 23.28
#